data_fe42280f1d888366e8fafebb0edb23a2
#
_entry.id   fe42280f1d888366e8fafebb0edb23a2
#
_cell.length_a   1.000
_cell.length_b   1.000
_cell.length_c   1.000
_cell.angle_alpha   90.00
_cell.angle_beta   90.00
_cell.angle_gamma   90.00
#
_symmetry.space_group_name_H-M   'P 1'
#
loop_
_entity.id
_entity.type
_entity.pdbx_description
1 polymer ?
#
loop_
_entity_poly.entity_id
_entity_poly.type
_entity_poly.pdbx_seq_one_letter_code
_entity_poly.pdbx_strand_id
1 'polypeptide(L)'
;MDELNYKSYRIEAENICVDYHGKVALYDANLRLKAGQICGLVGMNGAGKTTFFNALTGFVNISKGKIRINGESLRIAQQDQSIAYVPQSEGIDSQFPVSVWDVVMMGRYGSMNILRSPRESDIQAVKDAIERVDLMELSSTPIGNLSGGQRKRTFLARAIAQRASILLLDEPFAGVDIRTEKLISELFIQFKNEGKTILLSTHDMIHVREFCDLVLLINKTVVALSLIHI
;
A
#
# COMPACT_ATOMS: atom_id res chain seq x y z
N MET A 1 -20.90 1.47 -25.46
CA MET A 1 -21.77 1.32 -24.26
C MET A 1 -20.92 0.97 -23.01
N ASP A 2 -19.65 1.46 -22.88
CA ASP A 2 -18.71 1.03 -21.83
C ASP A 2 -18.09 2.18 -20.97
N GLU A 3 -18.39 3.44 -21.26
CA GLU A 3 -17.78 4.54 -20.52
C GLU A 3 -18.37 4.77 -19.10
N LEU A 4 -19.57 4.30 -18.84
CA LEU A 4 -20.26 4.50 -17.55
C LEU A 4 -19.79 3.56 -16.42
N ASN A 5 -19.01 2.52 -16.73
CA ASN A 5 -18.60 1.48 -15.76
C ASN A 5 -17.21 1.74 -15.13
N TYR A 6 -16.40 2.64 -15.68
CA TYR A 6 -15.03 2.89 -15.23
C TYR A 6 -14.94 3.64 -13.89
N LYS A 7 -15.97 4.38 -13.48
CA LYS A 7 -15.97 5.10 -12.17
C LYS A 7 -16.23 4.21 -10.96
N SER A 8 -16.53 2.91 -11.17
CA SER A 8 -16.83 1.98 -10.06
C SER A 8 -15.58 1.32 -9.45
N TYR A 9 -14.45 1.31 -10.14
CA TYR A 9 -13.23 0.68 -9.67
C TYR A 9 -12.20 1.69 -9.16
N ARG A 10 -11.52 1.34 -8.06
CA ARG A 10 -10.41 2.11 -7.51
C ARG A 10 -9.09 1.76 -8.18
N ILE A 11 -8.89 0.47 -8.48
CA ILE A 11 -7.73 -0.02 -9.21
C ILE A 11 -8.24 -0.79 -10.42
N GLU A 12 -7.75 -0.44 -11.60
CA GLU A 12 -7.92 -1.18 -12.83
C GLU A 12 -6.54 -1.39 -13.47
N ALA A 13 -6.12 -2.63 -13.56
CA ALA A 13 -4.92 -3.06 -14.26
C ALA A 13 -5.33 -4.07 -15.33
N GLU A 14 -5.02 -3.78 -16.59
CA GLU A 14 -5.44 -4.58 -17.74
C GLU A 14 -4.24 -4.97 -18.58
N ASN A 15 -4.04 -6.29 -18.75
CA ASN A 15 -2.99 -6.89 -19.58
C ASN A 15 -1.58 -6.38 -19.24
N ILE A 16 -1.27 -6.21 -17.96
CA ILE A 16 -0.01 -5.62 -17.51
C ILE A 16 1.14 -6.58 -17.80
N CYS A 17 2.11 -6.10 -18.57
CA CYS A 17 3.38 -6.77 -18.80
C CYS A 17 4.53 -5.89 -18.32
N VAL A 18 5.50 -6.50 -17.63
CA VAL A 18 6.75 -5.87 -17.18
C VAL A 18 7.93 -6.74 -17.57
N ASP A 19 8.93 -6.12 -18.17
CA ASP A 19 10.17 -6.75 -18.59
C ASP A 19 11.37 -6.04 -17.98
N TYR A 20 12.32 -6.78 -17.44
CA TYR A 20 13.59 -6.28 -16.97
C TYR A 20 14.73 -6.84 -17.86
N HIS A 21 15.23 -6.04 -18.78
CA HIS A 21 16.35 -6.42 -19.67
C HIS A 21 16.15 -7.77 -20.38
N GLY A 22 14.98 -7.98 -20.97
CA GLY A 22 14.64 -9.20 -21.70
C GLY A 22 14.13 -10.35 -20.81
N LYS A 23 14.03 -10.15 -19.49
CA LYS A 23 13.40 -11.13 -18.57
C LYS A 23 12.00 -10.68 -18.22
N VAL A 24 11.00 -11.46 -18.65
CA VAL A 24 9.61 -11.21 -18.31
C VAL A 24 9.38 -11.44 -16.81
N ALA A 25 9.02 -10.37 -16.11
CA ALA A 25 8.69 -10.38 -14.68
C ALA A 25 7.17 -10.50 -14.45
N LEU A 26 6.38 -9.86 -15.33
CA LEU A 26 4.92 -9.98 -15.35
C LEU A 26 4.45 -10.12 -16.79
N TYR A 27 3.44 -10.96 -16.99
CA TYR A 27 2.80 -11.17 -18.26
C TYR A 27 1.29 -11.24 -18.08
N ASP A 28 0.57 -10.40 -18.84
CA ASP A 28 -0.90 -10.38 -18.90
C ASP A 28 -1.58 -10.35 -17.52
N ALA A 29 -1.03 -9.56 -16.57
CA ALA A 29 -1.59 -9.47 -15.24
C ALA A 29 -2.80 -8.53 -15.23
N ASN A 30 -3.91 -9.00 -14.66
CA ASN A 30 -5.18 -8.30 -14.62
C ASN A 30 -5.71 -8.17 -13.19
N LEU A 31 -6.23 -6.99 -12.81
CA LEU A 31 -6.84 -6.74 -11.51
C LEU A 31 -7.89 -5.64 -11.61
N ARG A 32 -9.04 -5.85 -10.98
CA ARG A 32 -10.05 -4.82 -10.77
C ARG A 32 -10.52 -4.83 -9.33
N LEU A 33 -10.33 -3.73 -8.58
CA LEU A 33 -10.78 -3.58 -7.20
C LEU A 33 -11.72 -2.39 -7.07
N LYS A 34 -12.79 -2.58 -6.31
CA LYS A 34 -13.75 -1.51 -5.98
C LYS A 34 -13.34 -0.78 -4.70
N ALA A 35 -14.02 0.35 -4.43
CA ALA A 35 -13.87 1.06 -3.16
C ALA A 35 -14.27 0.14 -1.98
N GLY A 36 -13.51 0.22 -0.89
CA GLY A 36 -13.78 -0.54 0.33
C GLY A 36 -13.45 -2.04 0.23
N GLN A 37 -12.74 -2.49 -0.80
CA GLN A 37 -12.31 -3.89 -0.89
C GLN A 37 -10.89 -4.08 -0.37
N ILE A 38 -10.68 -5.20 0.31
CA ILE A 38 -9.35 -5.72 0.69
C ILE A 38 -9.05 -6.93 -0.17
N CYS A 39 -7.94 -6.87 -0.91
CA CYS A 39 -7.46 -7.97 -1.75
C CYS A 39 -6.10 -8.48 -1.27
N GLY A 40 -5.99 -9.77 -1.03
CA GLY A 40 -4.73 -10.46 -0.77
C GLY A 40 -4.04 -10.87 -2.06
N LEU A 41 -2.82 -10.40 -2.30
CA LEU A 41 -1.96 -10.82 -3.40
C LEU A 41 -1.07 -11.97 -2.93
N VAL A 42 -1.37 -13.18 -3.36
CA VAL A 42 -0.70 -14.41 -2.93
C VAL A 42 0.16 -14.99 -4.05
N GLY A 43 1.36 -15.39 -3.71
CA GLY A 43 2.28 -16.03 -4.65
C GLY A 43 3.63 -16.34 -4.00
N MET A 44 4.36 -17.28 -4.59
CA MET A 44 5.70 -17.65 -4.11
C MET A 44 6.70 -16.48 -4.26
N ASN A 45 7.85 -16.59 -3.62
CA ASN A 45 8.95 -15.65 -3.85
C ASN A 45 9.36 -15.68 -5.32
N GLY A 46 9.52 -14.49 -5.93
CA GLY A 46 9.78 -14.37 -7.37
C GLY A 46 8.54 -14.49 -8.28
N ALA A 47 7.34 -14.65 -7.72
CA ALA A 47 6.08 -14.70 -8.48
C ALA A 47 5.68 -13.37 -9.14
N GLY A 48 6.37 -12.26 -8.82
CA GLY A 48 6.09 -10.94 -9.40
C GLY A 48 5.26 -10.01 -8.52
N LYS A 49 5.00 -10.34 -7.24
CA LYS A 49 4.20 -9.50 -6.32
C LYS A 49 4.73 -8.07 -6.22
N THR A 50 5.99 -7.90 -5.85
CA THR A 50 6.63 -6.57 -5.75
C THR A 50 6.71 -5.86 -7.10
N THR A 51 6.91 -6.60 -8.21
CA THR A 51 6.87 -6.03 -9.55
C THR A 51 5.48 -5.50 -9.88
N PHE A 52 4.43 -6.20 -9.47
CA PHE A 52 3.06 -5.74 -9.67
C PHE A 52 2.75 -4.48 -8.85
N PHE A 53 3.19 -4.40 -7.59
CA PHE A 53 3.12 -3.17 -6.81
C PHE A 53 3.89 -2.02 -7.45
N ASN A 54 5.11 -2.28 -7.93
CA ASN A 54 5.93 -1.27 -8.60
C ASN A 54 5.28 -0.79 -9.91
N ALA A 55 4.57 -1.65 -10.64
CA ALA A 55 3.80 -1.25 -11.81
C ALA A 55 2.60 -0.36 -11.41
N LEU A 56 1.84 -0.73 -10.37
CA LEU A 56 0.70 0.04 -9.87
C LEU A 56 1.10 1.41 -9.30
N THR A 57 2.32 1.54 -8.77
CA THR A 57 2.86 2.82 -8.26
C THR A 57 3.57 3.63 -9.33
N GLY A 58 3.92 3.02 -10.48
CA GLY A 58 4.70 3.64 -11.54
C GLY A 58 6.21 3.69 -11.26
N PHE A 59 6.72 2.91 -10.29
CA PHE A 59 8.15 2.75 -10.06
C PHE A 59 8.84 1.95 -11.15
N VAL A 60 8.08 1.15 -11.91
CA VAL A 60 8.55 0.48 -13.12
C VAL A 60 7.62 0.79 -14.29
N ASN A 61 8.22 0.90 -15.48
CA ASN A 61 7.45 1.08 -16.69
C ASN A 61 6.82 -0.25 -17.12
N ILE A 62 5.55 -0.22 -17.47
CA ILE A 62 4.89 -1.35 -18.11
C ILE A 62 5.23 -1.37 -19.60
N SER A 63 5.54 -2.55 -20.14
CA SER A 63 5.81 -2.73 -21.59
C SER A 63 4.53 -2.86 -22.41
N LYS A 64 3.45 -3.37 -21.77
CA LYS A 64 2.10 -3.47 -22.34
C LYS A 64 1.06 -3.31 -21.24
N GLY A 65 -0.17 -3.03 -21.66
CA GLY A 65 -1.32 -2.92 -20.76
C GLY A 65 -1.67 -1.50 -20.39
N LYS A 66 -2.58 -1.37 -19.44
CA LYS A 66 -3.09 -0.09 -18.95
C LYS A 66 -3.42 -0.15 -17.47
N ILE A 67 -3.04 0.90 -16.75
CA ILE A 67 -3.39 1.09 -15.34
C ILE A 67 -4.23 2.36 -15.21
N ARG A 68 -5.35 2.22 -14.51
CA ARG A 68 -6.19 3.34 -14.07
C ARG A 68 -6.39 3.26 -12.57
N ILE A 69 -6.36 4.41 -11.94
CA ILE A 69 -6.56 4.58 -10.51
C ILE A 69 -7.66 5.61 -10.31
N ASN A 70 -8.74 5.25 -9.62
CA ASN A 70 -9.93 6.08 -9.48
C ASN A 70 -10.53 6.51 -10.84
N GLY A 71 -10.38 5.68 -11.87
CA GLY A 71 -10.78 6.00 -13.25
C GLY A 71 -9.80 6.88 -14.03
N GLU A 72 -8.77 7.44 -13.37
CA GLU A 72 -7.78 8.34 -13.94
C GLU A 72 -6.49 7.61 -14.35
N SER A 73 -5.63 8.28 -15.14
CA SER A 73 -4.32 7.75 -15.48
C SER A 73 -3.42 7.66 -14.24
N LEU A 74 -2.46 6.73 -14.26
CA LEU A 74 -1.50 6.56 -13.16
C LEU A 74 -0.74 7.86 -12.83
N ARG A 75 -0.41 8.67 -13.85
CA ARG A 75 0.25 9.97 -13.68
C ARG A 75 -0.60 10.94 -12.84
N ILE A 76 -1.89 11.04 -13.11
CA ILE A 76 -2.82 11.88 -12.34
C ILE A 76 -2.92 11.35 -10.91
N ALA A 77 -3.08 10.04 -10.74
CA ALA A 77 -3.18 9.40 -9.44
C ALA A 77 -1.93 9.62 -8.55
N GLN A 78 -0.74 9.69 -9.16
CA GLN A 78 0.51 10.03 -8.48
C GLN A 78 0.52 11.50 -8.02
N GLN A 79 0.10 12.41 -8.89
CA GLN A 79 0.00 13.84 -8.56
C GLN A 79 -0.99 14.10 -7.42
N ASP A 80 -2.12 13.41 -7.43
CA ASP A 80 -3.17 13.50 -6.41
C ASP A 80 -2.87 12.66 -5.16
N GLN A 81 -1.72 11.95 -5.14
CA GLN A 81 -1.33 11.07 -4.04
C GLN A 81 -2.39 10.03 -3.66
N SER A 82 -3.13 9.55 -4.65
CA SER A 82 -4.22 8.58 -4.47
C SER A 82 -3.75 7.22 -3.95
N ILE A 83 -2.46 6.90 -4.08
CA ILE A 83 -1.85 5.63 -3.69
C ILE A 83 -0.79 5.87 -2.61
N ALA A 84 -0.89 5.17 -1.49
CA ALA A 84 0.19 5.03 -0.51
C ALA A 84 0.78 3.63 -0.61
N TYR A 85 2.10 3.54 -0.66
CA TYR A 85 2.82 2.27 -0.74
C TYR A 85 3.75 2.06 0.45
N VAL A 86 3.62 0.91 1.08
CA VAL A 86 4.51 0.42 2.15
C VAL A 86 5.23 -0.82 1.64
N PRO A 87 6.52 -0.73 1.30
CA PRO A 87 7.31 -1.85 0.81
C PRO A 87 7.67 -2.83 1.93
N GLN A 88 8.02 -4.06 1.56
CA GLN A 88 8.43 -5.12 2.49
C GLN A 88 9.67 -4.72 3.31
N SER A 89 10.67 -4.13 2.67
CA SER A 89 11.88 -3.61 3.30
C SER A 89 11.96 -2.11 3.09
N GLU A 90 12.10 -1.41 4.17
CA GLU A 90 12.19 0.03 4.17
C GLU A 90 13.66 0.39 4.21
N GLY A 91 14.19 0.81 3.07
CA GLY A 91 15.61 1.13 2.88
C GLY A 91 16.09 2.38 3.64
N ILE A 92 15.52 2.66 4.82
CA ILE A 92 16.03 3.74 5.67
C ILE A 92 17.23 3.21 6.44
N ASP A 93 18.36 3.86 6.25
CA ASP A 93 19.54 3.64 7.07
C ASP A 93 19.17 3.88 8.53
N SER A 94 19.36 2.86 9.38
CA SER A 94 19.08 2.94 10.81
C SER A 94 19.93 4.00 11.52
N GLN A 95 21.02 4.45 10.90
CA GLN A 95 21.87 5.53 11.41
C GLN A 95 21.34 6.92 11.05
N PHE A 96 20.34 7.02 10.17
CA PHE A 96 19.77 8.32 9.80
C PHE A 96 18.93 8.90 10.95
N PRO A 97 19.25 10.11 11.45
CA PRO A 97 18.68 10.65 12.68
C PRO A 97 17.27 11.26 12.47
N VAL A 98 16.34 10.48 11.92
CA VAL A 98 14.94 10.90 11.77
C VAL A 98 14.07 10.23 12.83
N SER A 99 13.18 11.00 13.41
CA SER A 99 12.19 10.51 14.38
C SER A 99 10.98 9.84 13.71
N VAL A 100 10.15 9.15 14.50
CA VAL A 100 8.84 8.67 14.08
C VAL A 100 8.02 9.81 13.47
N TRP A 101 7.99 10.97 14.14
CA TRP A 101 7.29 12.16 13.66
C TRP A 101 7.75 12.58 12.26
N ASP A 102 9.06 12.67 12.05
CA ASP A 102 9.62 13.09 10.77
C ASP A 102 9.24 12.13 9.63
N VAL A 103 9.34 10.82 9.89
CA VAL A 103 8.96 9.80 8.91
C VAL A 103 7.48 9.88 8.55
N VAL A 104 6.60 10.07 9.55
CA VAL A 104 5.16 10.17 9.29
C VAL A 104 4.84 11.49 8.57
N MET A 105 5.54 12.58 8.89
CA MET A 105 5.42 13.87 8.21
C MET A 105 5.80 13.78 6.73
N MET A 106 6.74 12.91 6.34
CA MET A 106 7.05 12.66 4.92
C MET A 106 5.82 12.23 4.11
N GLY A 107 4.84 11.57 4.75
CA GLY A 107 3.57 11.23 4.11
C GLY A 107 2.75 12.46 3.66
N ARG A 108 3.03 13.64 4.24
CA ARG A 108 2.37 14.88 3.89
C ARG A 108 3.09 15.71 2.83
N TYR A 109 4.35 15.39 2.52
CA TYR A 109 5.21 16.25 1.66
C TYR A 109 4.60 16.54 0.29
N GLY A 110 3.88 15.63 -0.30
CA GLY A 110 3.28 15.88 -1.61
C GLY A 110 2.04 16.77 -1.58
N SER A 111 1.39 16.95 -0.43
CA SER A 111 0.29 17.89 -0.25
C SER A 111 0.75 19.28 0.22
N MET A 112 2.05 19.43 0.54
CA MET A 112 2.63 20.68 0.99
C MET A 112 3.05 21.56 -0.21
N ASN A 113 3.29 22.84 0.08
CA ASN A 113 3.89 23.77 -0.88
C ASN A 113 5.36 23.41 -1.18
N ILE A 114 5.98 24.14 -2.12
CA ILE A 114 7.39 23.93 -2.53
C ILE A 114 8.38 24.04 -1.36
N LEU A 115 8.09 24.88 -0.36
CA LEU A 115 8.91 25.08 0.83
C LEU A 115 8.72 23.96 1.86
N ARG A 116 7.80 23.02 1.62
CA ARG A 116 7.44 21.92 2.55
C ARG A 116 7.17 22.40 3.98
N SER A 117 6.59 23.60 4.12
CA SER A 117 6.17 24.12 5.42
C SER A 117 4.86 23.45 5.82
N PRO A 118 4.81 22.70 6.93
CA PRO A 118 3.60 22.02 7.37
C PRO A 118 2.55 23.04 7.82
N ARG A 119 1.30 22.83 7.40
CA ARG A 119 0.12 23.56 7.89
C ARG A 119 -0.42 22.83 9.12
N GLU A 120 -1.30 23.51 9.88
CA GLU A 120 -1.98 22.88 11.03
C GLU A 120 -2.68 21.57 10.65
N SER A 121 -3.31 21.52 9.46
CA SER A 121 -3.93 20.31 8.93
C SER A 121 -2.97 19.15 8.66
N ASP A 122 -1.69 19.45 8.37
CA ASP A 122 -0.66 18.43 8.16
C ASP A 122 -0.14 17.91 9.52
N ILE A 123 0.05 18.83 10.47
CA ILE A 123 0.41 18.48 11.84
C ILE A 123 -0.65 17.58 12.48
N GLN A 124 -1.93 17.95 12.32
CA GLN A 124 -3.03 17.14 12.84
C GLN A 124 -3.10 15.76 12.18
N ALA A 125 -2.94 15.69 10.85
CA ALA A 125 -2.92 14.41 10.13
C ALA A 125 -1.80 13.47 10.60
N VAL A 126 -0.64 14.02 10.95
CA VAL A 126 0.50 13.26 11.50
C VAL A 126 0.19 12.77 12.91
N LYS A 127 -0.37 13.63 13.78
CA LYS A 127 -0.79 13.24 15.14
C LYS A 127 -1.80 12.10 15.09
N ASP A 128 -2.87 12.27 14.31
CA ASP A 128 -3.93 11.25 14.14
C ASP A 128 -3.34 9.92 13.63
N ALA A 129 -2.40 9.99 12.69
CA ALA A 129 -1.79 8.78 12.12
C ALA A 129 -0.89 8.05 13.14
N ILE A 130 -0.11 8.78 13.94
CA ILE A 130 0.76 8.21 14.98
C ILE A 130 -0.08 7.60 16.11
N GLU A 131 -1.17 8.26 16.50
CA GLU A 131 -2.10 7.78 17.51
C GLU A 131 -2.77 6.46 17.06
N ARG A 132 -3.26 6.40 15.81
CA ARG A 132 -3.90 5.20 15.24
C ARG A 132 -3.01 3.96 15.26
N VAL A 133 -1.69 4.11 15.23
CA VAL A 133 -0.73 3.00 15.27
C VAL A 133 -0.11 2.80 16.66
N ASP A 134 -0.63 3.46 17.69
CA ASP A 134 -0.14 3.35 19.09
C ASP A 134 1.37 3.64 19.21
N LEU A 135 1.81 4.81 18.68
CA LEU A 135 3.21 5.24 18.72
C LEU A 135 3.40 6.68 19.25
N MET A 136 2.38 7.27 19.87
CA MET A 136 2.44 8.68 20.31
C MET A 136 3.58 8.93 21.30
N GLU A 137 3.80 8.03 22.25
CA GLU A 137 4.88 8.12 23.23
C GLU A 137 6.27 8.01 22.60
N LEU A 138 6.36 7.43 21.41
CA LEU A 138 7.60 7.24 20.65
C LEU A 138 7.76 8.26 19.51
N SER A 139 6.91 9.27 19.43
CA SER A 139 6.86 10.23 18.32
C SER A 139 8.19 10.93 18.06
N SER A 140 8.96 11.25 19.09
CA SER A 140 10.29 11.85 19.00
C SER A 140 11.45 10.85 18.96
N THR A 141 11.16 9.54 19.04
CA THR A 141 12.20 8.51 19.05
C THR A 141 12.80 8.33 17.66
N PRO A 142 14.13 8.30 17.50
CA PRO A 142 14.78 7.98 16.23
C PRO A 142 14.37 6.61 15.72
N ILE A 143 14.13 6.50 14.41
CA ILE A 143 13.63 5.27 13.78
C ILE A 143 14.58 4.07 13.94
N GLY A 144 15.90 4.35 14.06
CA GLY A 144 16.92 3.34 14.32
C GLY A 144 16.78 2.64 15.66
N ASN A 145 16.15 3.29 16.65
CA ASN A 145 15.97 2.78 18.02
C ASN A 145 14.66 1.98 18.18
N LEU A 146 13.87 1.85 17.13
CA LEU A 146 12.60 1.14 17.16
C LEU A 146 12.77 -0.36 16.95
N SER A 147 11.90 -1.16 17.58
CA SER A 147 11.72 -2.57 17.22
C SER A 147 11.21 -2.72 15.77
N GLY A 148 11.34 -3.92 15.20
CA GLY A 148 10.82 -4.21 13.86
C GLY A 148 9.31 -3.90 13.72
N GLY A 149 8.51 -4.30 14.71
CA GLY A 149 7.08 -4.01 14.74
C GLY A 149 6.76 -2.52 14.87
N GLN A 150 7.47 -1.79 15.74
CA GLN A 150 7.33 -0.33 15.87
C GLN A 150 7.70 0.38 14.58
N ARG A 151 8.76 -0.04 13.91
CA ARG A 151 9.19 0.49 12.62
C ARG A 151 8.11 0.27 11.56
N LYS A 152 7.57 -0.93 11.42
CA LYS A 152 6.46 -1.20 10.50
C LYS A 152 5.24 -0.34 10.77
N ARG A 153 4.87 -0.18 12.05
CA ARG A 153 3.78 0.72 12.45
C ARG A 153 4.05 2.17 12.07
N THR A 154 5.31 2.63 12.16
CA THR A 154 5.71 3.98 11.74
C THR A 154 5.48 4.20 10.23
N PHE A 155 5.84 3.22 9.38
CA PHE A 155 5.61 3.35 7.94
C PHE A 155 4.15 3.22 7.56
N LEU A 156 3.39 2.42 8.31
CA LEU A 156 1.93 2.39 8.15
C LEU A 156 1.33 3.75 8.53
N ALA A 157 1.79 4.38 9.63
CA ALA A 157 1.37 5.74 10.00
C ALA A 157 1.70 6.77 8.91
N ARG A 158 2.87 6.67 8.25
CA ARG A 158 3.22 7.51 7.10
C ARG A 158 2.19 7.37 5.97
N ALA A 159 1.81 6.13 5.66
CA ALA A 159 0.78 5.86 4.63
C ALA A 159 -0.60 6.39 5.04
N ILE A 160 -0.96 6.31 6.33
CA ILE A 160 -2.19 6.89 6.88
C ILE A 160 -2.18 8.41 6.76
N ALA A 161 -1.09 9.06 7.17
CA ALA A 161 -0.94 10.52 7.11
C ALA A 161 -1.07 11.07 5.68
N GLN A 162 -0.67 10.30 4.67
CA GLN A 162 -0.84 10.66 3.26
C GLN A 162 -2.32 10.82 2.87
N ARG A 163 -3.26 10.18 3.60
CA ARG A 163 -4.70 10.20 3.33
C ARG A 163 -5.09 9.61 1.96
N ALA A 164 -4.26 8.75 1.40
CA ALA A 164 -4.54 8.07 0.15
C ALA A 164 -5.83 7.24 0.22
N SER A 165 -6.52 7.12 -0.92
CA SER A 165 -7.70 6.25 -1.05
C SER A 165 -7.36 4.78 -1.25
N ILE A 166 -6.11 4.50 -1.65
CA ILE A 166 -5.59 3.17 -1.94
C ILE A 166 -4.31 2.93 -1.14
N LEU A 167 -4.26 1.79 -0.45
CA LEU A 167 -3.09 1.33 0.29
C LEU A 167 -2.52 0.08 -0.39
N LEU A 168 -1.28 0.13 -0.79
CA LEU A 168 -0.51 -1.01 -1.30
C LEU A 168 0.49 -1.42 -0.22
N LEU A 169 0.40 -2.65 0.29
CA LEU A 169 1.16 -3.10 1.45
C LEU A 169 1.90 -4.40 1.10
N ASP A 170 3.22 -4.34 1.05
CA ASP A 170 4.03 -5.51 0.69
C ASP A 170 4.48 -6.24 1.97
N GLU A 171 3.91 -7.42 2.24
CA GLU A 171 4.19 -8.27 3.41
C GLU A 171 4.03 -7.52 4.76
N PRO A 172 2.87 -6.88 5.04
CA PRO A 172 2.71 -6.02 6.22
C PRO A 172 2.85 -6.76 7.55
N PHE A 173 2.62 -8.07 7.58
CA PHE A 173 2.68 -8.92 8.78
C PHE A 173 4.03 -9.62 8.96
N ALA A 174 4.94 -9.58 7.98
CA ALA A 174 6.21 -10.30 8.07
C ALA A 174 7.08 -9.79 9.23
N GLY A 175 7.45 -10.69 10.17
CA GLY A 175 8.37 -10.39 11.27
C GLY A 175 7.83 -9.44 12.34
N VAL A 176 6.51 -9.31 12.48
CA VAL A 176 5.87 -8.60 13.59
C VAL A 176 5.41 -9.57 14.67
N ASP A 177 5.27 -9.07 15.89
CA ASP A 177 4.67 -9.81 16.99
C ASP A 177 3.13 -9.83 16.90
N ILE A 178 2.49 -10.74 17.64
CA ILE A 178 1.03 -10.96 17.64
C ILE A 178 0.25 -9.68 18.01
N ARG A 179 0.78 -8.84 18.90
CA ARG A 179 0.11 -7.60 19.30
C ARG A 179 0.09 -6.61 18.12
N THR A 180 1.21 -6.47 17.45
CA THR A 180 1.34 -5.61 16.26
C THR A 180 0.46 -6.13 15.11
N GLU A 181 0.43 -7.45 14.89
CA GLU A 181 -0.42 -8.09 13.89
C GLU A 181 -1.89 -7.79 14.11
N LYS A 182 -2.39 -7.96 15.36
CA LYS A 182 -3.76 -7.65 15.72
C LYS A 182 -4.10 -6.18 15.46
N LEU A 183 -3.23 -5.25 15.86
CA LEU A 183 -3.43 -3.82 15.63
C LEU A 183 -3.52 -3.51 14.11
N ILE A 184 -2.64 -4.08 13.29
CA ILE A 184 -2.66 -3.89 11.83
C ILE A 184 -3.97 -4.43 11.24
N SER A 185 -4.43 -5.62 11.68
CA SER A 185 -5.68 -6.22 11.21
C SER A 185 -6.89 -5.34 11.57
N GLU A 186 -6.96 -4.82 12.78
CA GLU A 186 -8.01 -3.90 13.21
C GLU A 186 -8.01 -2.61 12.38
N LEU A 187 -6.83 -2.06 12.06
CA LEU A 187 -6.69 -0.90 11.18
C LEU A 187 -7.21 -1.19 9.77
N PHE A 188 -6.97 -2.38 9.21
CA PHE A 188 -7.47 -2.74 7.88
C PHE A 188 -9.00 -2.78 7.83
N ILE A 189 -9.64 -3.31 8.88
CA ILE A 189 -11.10 -3.29 9.00
C ILE A 189 -11.62 -1.86 9.08
N GLN A 190 -10.97 -0.99 9.85
CA GLN A 190 -11.33 0.43 9.93
C GLN A 190 -11.20 1.12 8.57
N PHE A 191 -10.09 0.91 7.85
CA PHE A 191 -9.87 1.49 6.53
C PHE A 191 -10.91 1.02 5.50
N LYS A 192 -11.28 -0.26 5.55
CA LYS A 192 -12.38 -0.79 4.73
C LYS A 192 -13.68 -0.05 5.00
N ASN A 193 -14.03 0.17 6.27
CA ASN A 193 -15.23 0.90 6.68
C ASN A 193 -15.16 2.39 6.27
N GLU A 194 -13.96 2.98 6.20
CA GLU A 194 -13.72 4.32 5.66
C GLU A 194 -13.78 4.36 4.11
N GLY A 195 -14.05 3.24 3.44
CA GLY A 195 -14.11 3.13 1.99
C GLY A 195 -12.75 3.14 1.29
N LYS A 196 -11.65 2.92 2.02
CA LYS A 196 -10.32 2.73 1.43
C LYS A 196 -10.20 1.37 0.77
N THR A 197 -9.43 1.29 -0.29
CA THR A 197 -9.10 0.04 -0.97
C THR A 197 -7.71 -0.41 -0.57
N ILE A 198 -7.57 -1.69 -0.21
CA ILE A 198 -6.30 -2.26 0.24
C ILE A 198 -5.91 -3.40 -0.70
N LEU A 199 -4.69 -3.36 -1.21
CA LEU A 199 -4.03 -4.51 -1.84
C LEU A 199 -2.81 -4.85 -1.00
N LEU A 200 -2.80 -6.02 -0.39
CA LEU A 200 -1.67 -6.47 0.42
C LEU A 200 -1.08 -7.77 -0.12
N SER A 201 0.24 -7.87 -0.14
CA SER A 201 0.88 -9.15 -0.41
C SER A 201 1.02 -9.94 0.90
N THR A 202 0.83 -11.23 0.80
CA THR A 202 1.09 -12.17 1.91
C THR A 202 1.33 -13.57 1.36
N HIS A 203 2.05 -14.37 2.13
CA HIS A 203 2.15 -15.81 1.93
C HIS A 203 1.32 -16.59 2.97
N ASP A 204 0.73 -15.90 3.95
CA ASP A 204 -0.10 -16.52 4.98
C ASP A 204 -1.58 -16.48 4.58
N MET A 205 -2.16 -17.68 4.41
CA MET A 205 -3.55 -17.86 4.05
C MET A 205 -4.52 -17.62 5.22
N ILE A 206 -4.03 -17.56 6.46
CA ILE A 206 -4.85 -17.24 7.63
C ILE A 206 -5.30 -15.79 7.52
N HIS A 207 -4.39 -14.86 7.32
CA HIS A 207 -4.69 -13.44 7.13
C HIS A 207 -5.62 -13.20 5.93
N VAL A 208 -5.41 -13.94 4.83
CA VAL A 208 -6.28 -13.84 3.65
C VAL A 208 -7.72 -14.19 3.99
N ARG A 209 -7.95 -15.25 4.76
CA ARG A 209 -9.29 -15.68 5.17
C ARG A 209 -9.95 -14.75 6.17
N GLU A 210 -9.16 -14.12 7.04
CA GLU A 210 -9.67 -13.34 8.17
C GLU A 210 -10.27 -12.00 7.74
N PHE A 211 -9.68 -11.30 6.77
CA PHE A 211 -10.10 -9.94 6.42
C PHE A 211 -10.11 -9.59 4.94
N CYS A 212 -9.62 -10.45 4.04
CA CYS A 212 -9.68 -10.16 2.61
C CYS A 212 -11.05 -10.51 2.01
N ASP A 213 -11.55 -9.66 1.13
CA ASP A 213 -12.75 -9.95 0.32
C ASP A 213 -12.40 -10.77 -0.92
N LEU A 214 -11.18 -10.57 -1.41
CA LEU A 214 -10.68 -11.14 -2.64
C LEU A 214 -9.27 -11.69 -2.43
N VAL A 215 -8.94 -12.75 -3.17
CA VAL A 215 -7.57 -13.24 -3.31
C VAL A 215 -7.16 -13.24 -4.77
N LEU A 216 -6.00 -12.68 -5.05
CA LEU A 216 -5.33 -12.69 -6.33
C LEU A 216 -4.12 -13.63 -6.25
N LEU A 217 -4.18 -14.75 -6.95
CA LEU A 217 -3.05 -15.66 -7.08
C LEU A 217 -2.18 -15.23 -8.25
N ILE A 218 -0.90 -14.97 -7.99
CA ILE A 218 0.06 -14.53 -9.00
C ILE A 218 1.24 -15.48 -9.12
N ASN A 219 1.61 -15.78 -10.36
CA ASN A 219 2.86 -16.46 -10.73
C ASN A 219 3.32 -15.94 -12.08
N LYS A 220 3.96 -14.76 -12.12
CA LYS A 220 4.28 -13.94 -13.31
C LYS A 220 3.06 -13.48 -14.11
N THR A 221 1.95 -14.14 -13.98
CA THR A 221 0.63 -13.74 -14.47
C THR A 221 -0.38 -13.94 -13.34
N VAL A 222 -1.57 -13.38 -13.49
CA VAL A 222 -2.69 -13.67 -12.58
C VAL A 222 -3.23 -15.06 -12.94
N VAL A 223 -3.03 -16.00 -12.04
CA VAL A 223 -3.49 -17.39 -12.20
C VAL A 223 -4.98 -17.50 -11.87
N ALA A 224 -5.41 -16.79 -10.82
CA ALA A 224 -6.80 -16.76 -10.39
C ALA A 224 -7.11 -15.49 -9.60
N LEU A 225 -8.34 -15.02 -9.73
CA LEU A 225 -8.96 -14.03 -8.85
C LEU A 225 -10.23 -14.67 -8.28
N SER A 226 -10.32 -14.81 -6.97
CA SER A 226 -11.46 -15.46 -6.30
C SER A 226 -12.01 -14.57 -5.19
N LEU A 227 -13.33 -14.61 -5.02
CA LEU A 227 -13.99 -14.10 -3.83
C LEU A 227 -13.72 -15.05 -2.66
N ILE A 228 -13.47 -14.48 -1.50
CA ILE A 228 -13.40 -15.25 -0.25
C ILE A 228 -14.81 -15.20 0.35
N HIS A 229 -15.46 -16.35 0.35
CA HIS A 229 -16.72 -16.51 1.04
C HIS A 229 -16.39 -16.95 2.48
N ILE A 230 -16.67 -16.08 3.43
CA ILE A 230 -16.66 -16.37 4.86
C ILE A 230 -18.08 -16.82 5.27
#